data_f12ac1226c8873799ffa1acde8f8622d
#
_entry.id   f12ac1226c8873799ffa1acde8f8622d
#
_cell.length_a   1.000
_cell.length_b   1.000
_cell.length_c   1.000
_cell.angle_alpha   90.00
_cell.angle_beta   90.00
_cell.angle_gamma   90.00
#
_symmetry.space_group_name_H-M   'P 1'
#
loop_
_entity.id
_entity.type
_entity.pdbx_description
1 polymer ?
#
loop_
_entity_poly.entity_id
_entity_poly.type
_entity_poly.pdbx_seq_one_letter_code
_entity_poly.pdbx_strand_id
1 'polypeptide(L)' 'MLEVGSLVDGKYKILSKVGQGGMSVVWMAINEKANKTWAVKEVRKDGVL' A
#
# COMPACT_ATOMS: atom_id res chain seq x y z
N MET A 1 -8.72 -4.43 2.35
CA MET A 1 -7.33 -4.87 2.35
C MET A 1 -6.68 -4.62 1.00
N LEU A 2 -5.52 -4.02 0.99
CA LEU A 2 -4.81 -3.77 -0.27
C LEU A 2 -4.16 -5.05 -0.81
N GLU A 3 -3.87 -5.04 -2.08
CA GLU A 3 -3.14 -6.13 -2.72
C GLU A 3 -2.37 -5.58 -3.92
N VAL A 4 -1.44 -6.36 -4.42
CA VAL A 4 -0.66 -5.98 -5.60
C VAL A 4 -1.62 -5.73 -6.76
N GLY A 5 -1.46 -4.60 -7.42
CA GLY A 5 -2.31 -4.16 -8.52
C GLY A 5 -3.45 -3.24 -8.09
N SER A 6 -3.73 -3.12 -6.77
CA SER A 6 -4.75 -2.19 -6.28
C SER A 6 -4.37 -0.75 -6.56
N LEU A 7 -5.36 0.11 -6.79
CA LEU A 7 -5.17 1.55 -6.88
C LEU A 7 -5.59 2.19 -5.58
N VAL A 8 -4.71 3.01 -5.03
CA VAL A 8 -4.98 3.80 -3.83
C VAL A 8 -5.25 5.23 -4.25
N ASP A 9 -6.40 5.75 -3.86
CA ASP A 9 -6.79 7.12 -4.18
C ASP A 9 -6.77 7.42 -5.69
N GLY A 10 -6.96 6.38 -6.49
CA GLY A 10 -6.95 6.49 -7.94
C GLY A 10 -5.61 6.90 -8.55
N LYS A 11 -4.55 6.97 -7.74
CA LYS A 11 -3.25 7.52 -8.19
C LYS A 11 -2.10 6.56 -7.99
N TYR A 12 -2.13 5.76 -6.93
CA TYR A 12 -0.99 4.96 -6.52
C TYR A 12 -1.29 3.50 -6.74
N LYS A 13 -0.53 2.89 -7.62
CA LYS A 13 -0.67 1.47 -7.92
C LYS A 13 0.24 0.67 -6.99
N ILE A 14 -0.33 -0.29 -6.29
CA ILE A 14 0.44 -1.14 -5.38
C ILE A 14 1.30 -2.09 -6.19
N LEU A 15 2.62 -2.03 -5.97
CA LEU A 15 3.57 -2.87 -6.68
C LEU A 15 3.94 -4.13 -5.90
N SER A 16 4.19 -3.98 -4.60
CA SER A 16 4.66 -5.10 -3.80
C SER A 16 4.40 -4.85 -2.32
N LYS A 17 4.36 -5.92 -1.55
CA LYS A 17 4.34 -5.84 -0.10
C LYS A 17 5.77 -5.80 0.41
N VAL A 18 6.10 -4.74 1.14
CA VAL A 18 7.45 -4.51 1.66
C VAL A 18 7.62 -5.11 3.04
N GLY A 19 6.60 -5.04 3.88
CA GLY A 19 6.69 -5.56 5.22
C GLY A 19 5.32 -5.73 5.83
N GLN A 20 5.28 -6.49 6.94
CA GLN A 20 4.03 -6.75 7.64
C GLN A 20 4.31 -6.84 9.13
N GLY A 21 3.57 -6.04 9.91
CA GLY A 21 3.57 -6.12 11.37
C GLY A 21 2.27 -6.73 11.86
N GLY A 22 2.07 -6.74 13.18
CA GLY A 22 0.86 -7.31 13.76
C GLY A 22 -0.41 -6.58 13.34
N MET A 23 -0.35 -5.28 13.18
CA MET A 23 -1.52 -4.44 12.90
C MET A 23 -1.33 -3.57 11.66
N SER A 24 -0.28 -3.81 10.89
CA SER A 24 -0.03 -2.99 9.72
C SER A 24 0.69 -3.76 8.62
N VAL A 25 0.50 -3.29 7.40
CA VAL A 25 1.22 -3.79 6.23
C VAL A 25 1.78 -2.57 5.51
N VAL A 26 3.04 -2.65 5.11
CA VAL A 26 3.68 -1.60 4.32
C VAL A 26 3.80 -2.08 2.88
N TRP A 27 3.32 -1.25 1.99
CA TRP A 27 3.30 -1.52 0.56
C TRP A 27 4.18 -0.52 -0.18
N MET A 28 4.78 -0.96 -1.28
CA MET A 28 5.40 -0.06 -2.23
C MET A 28 4.40 0.24 -3.33
N ALA A 29 4.20 1.52 -3.61
CA ALA A 29 3.28 1.95 -4.65
C ALA A 29 3.95 2.93 -5.58
N ILE A 30 3.45 3.02 -6.79
CA ILE A 30 3.95 3.96 -7.79
C ILE A 30 2.84 4.91 -8.21
N ASN A 31 3.19 6.19 -8.31
CA ASN A 31 2.37 7.18 -8.99
C ASN A 31 2.89 7.25 -10.43
N GLU A 32 2.15 6.66 -11.35
CA GLU A 32 2.61 6.53 -12.73
C GLU A 32 2.74 7.89 -13.42
N LYS A 33 1.88 8.84 -13.09
CA LYS A 33 1.96 10.18 -13.68
C LYS A 33 3.21 10.93 -13.25
N ALA A 34 3.57 10.81 -11.98
CA ALA A 34 4.76 11.46 -11.44
C ALA A 34 6.00 10.60 -11.58
N ASN A 35 5.85 9.33 -11.95
CA ASN A 35 6.92 8.35 -12.05
C ASN A 35 7.73 8.27 -10.75
N LYS A 36 7.01 8.25 -9.62
CA LYS A 36 7.63 8.20 -8.29
C LYS A 36 7.02 7.07 -7.47
N THR A 37 7.86 6.45 -6.65
CA THR A 37 7.41 5.40 -5.74
C THR A 37 7.26 5.95 -4.33
N TRP A 38 6.32 5.35 -3.60
CA TRP A 38 5.97 5.75 -2.25
C TRP A 38 5.75 4.52 -1.40
N ALA A 39 6.04 4.64 -0.11
CA ALA A 39 5.65 3.63 0.86
C ALA A 39 4.24 3.98 1.36
N VAL A 40 3.34 3.00 1.31
CA VAL A 40 1.97 3.14 1.79
C VAL A 40 1.77 2.17 2.95
N LYS A 41 1.36 2.70 4.09
CA LYS A 41 1.12 1.87 5.26
C LYS A 41 -0.38 1.68 5.45
N GLU A 42 -0.80 0.43 5.44
CA GLU A 42 -2.16 0.04 5.72
C GLU A 42 -2.24 -0.40 7.19
N VAL A 43 -3.12 0.22 7.97
CA VAL A 43 -3.21 -0.01 9.40
C VAL A 43 -4.58 -0.57 9.74
N ARG A 44 -4.60 -1.60 10.57
CA ARG A 44 -5.84 -2.15 11.13
C ARG A 44 -6.29 -1.28 12.29
N LYS A 45 -7.55 -0.92 12.31
CA LYS A 45 -8.07 -0.09 13.40
C LYS A 45 -8.31 -0.86 14.69
N ASP A 46 -8.69 -2.11 14.56
CA ASP A 46 -9.10 -2.92 15.71
C ASP A 46 -8.38 -4.26 15.77
N GLY A 47 -7.24 -4.35 15.11
CA GLY A 47 -6.49 -5.58 15.01
C GLY A 47 -7.06 -6.54 13.96
N VAL A 48 -8.05 -6.12 13.20
CA VAL A 48 -8.66 -6.91 12.13
C VAL A 48 -8.56 -6.15 10.82
N LEU A 49 -7.98 -6.78 9.81
CA LEU A 49 -7.90 -6.18 8.48
C LEU A 49 -9.17 -6.45 7.70
#